data_a991f28343885761187b41d61518b143
#
_entry.id   a991f28343885761187b41d61518b143
#
_cell.length_a   1.000
_cell.length_b   1.000
_cell.length_c   1.000
_cell.angle_alpha   90.00
_cell.angle_beta   90.00
_cell.angle_gamma   90.00
#
_symmetry.space_group_name_H-M   'P 1'
#
loop_
_entity.id
_entity.type
_entity.pdbx_description
1 polymer ?
#
loop_
_entity_poly.entity_id
_entity_poly.type
_entity_poly.pdbx_seq_one_letter_code
_entity_poly.pdbx_strand_id
1 'polypeptide(L)'
;MQTIANNTKPTLIAGPCVIESMELLDTVAQKLVEINSKLNTNIIFKASFDKANRTSLNSFRGPGLEKGLQMLADIKSKYNLQITTDIHESYQAKAVGEVCDILQIPAFLCRQTDLLVSAAKTGKIVNIKKAQFLSGVDMKYPVEKAHESGAKDVWLTERGNCFGYNNLVVDFRNIADMKEIVPTVIMDCTHSVQRPSAGNGKTIGDRKFVPSMALAAKAFGATGYFFEVHPTPDKGLSDAANMLELDKLENLIMKLI
;
A
#
# COMPACT_ATOMS: atom_id res chain seq x y z
N MET A 1 32.78 -3.46 6.82
CA MET A 1 31.35 -3.19 6.61
C MET A 1 30.76 -2.75 7.93
N GLN A 2 30.61 -1.46 8.16
CA GLN A 2 29.94 -0.96 9.34
C GLN A 2 28.42 -1.05 9.10
N THR A 3 27.77 -1.92 9.81
CA THR A 3 26.30 -1.95 9.93
C THR A 3 25.87 -0.69 10.67
N ILE A 4 25.50 0.36 9.95
CA ILE A 4 24.79 1.48 10.54
C ILE A 4 23.39 0.95 10.85
N ALA A 5 23.17 0.50 12.08
CA ALA A 5 21.85 0.28 12.60
C ALA A 5 21.16 1.65 12.71
N ASN A 6 20.51 2.10 11.65
CA ASN A 6 19.57 3.20 11.72
C ASN A 6 18.40 2.73 12.59
N ASN A 7 18.38 3.21 13.83
CA ASN A 7 17.40 2.86 14.86
C ASN A 7 16.04 3.54 14.61
N THR A 8 15.66 3.72 13.36
CA THR A 8 14.36 4.26 12.95
C THR A 8 13.40 3.11 12.68
N LYS A 9 12.26 3.15 13.39
CA LYS A 9 11.19 2.17 13.17
C LYS A 9 10.72 2.19 11.73
N PRO A 10 10.37 1.02 11.16
CA PRO A 10 9.90 0.97 9.78
C PRO A 10 8.55 1.69 9.62
N THR A 11 8.31 2.27 8.45
CA THR A 11 7.00 2.75 8.03
C THR A 11 6.06 1.56 7.88
N LEU A 12 4.94 1.57 8.57
CA LEU A 12 3.95 0.49 8.53
C LEU A 12 2.64 1.02 7.96
N ILE A 13 2.13 0.36 6.92
CA ILE A 13 0.83 0.64 6.31
C ILE A 13 0.00 -0.63 6.41
N ALA A 14 -1.18 -0.54 7.03
CA ALA A 14 -2.09 -1.67 7.12
C ALA A 14 -3.56 -1.23 7.08
N GLY A 15 -4.44 -2.13 6.61
CA GLY A 15 -5.88 -1.91 6.58
C GLY A 15 -6.57 -2.84 5.61
N PRO A 16 -7.91 -2.76 5.46
CA PRO A 16 -8.62 -3.60 4.51
C PRO A 16 -8.32 -3.21 3.07
N CYS A 17 -8.45 -4.16 2.16
CA CYS A 17 -8.21 -3.91 0.73
C CYS A 17 -9.06 -2.76 0.19
N VAL A 18 -10.35 -2.78 0.51
CA VAL A 18 -11.36 -1.81 0.07
C VAL A 18 -12.29 -1.48 1.23
N ILE A 19 -12.89 -0.31 1.21
CA ILE A 19 -13.96 0.07 2.14
C ILE A 19 -15.20 -0.76 1.84
N GLU A 20 -15.50 -1.74 2.69
CA GLU A 20 -16.68 -2.60 2.57
C GLU A 20 -17.84 -2.07 3.44
N SER A 21 -17.53 -1.71 4.68
CA SER A 21 -18.48 -1.13 5.65
C SER A 21 -17.74 -0.34 6.73
N MET A 22 -18.44 0.53 7.44
CA MET A 22 -17.89 1.27 8.57
C MET A 22 -17.49 0.32 9.72
N GLU A 23 -18.27 -0.73 9.95
CA GLU A 23 -18.01 -1.74 10.98
C GLU A 23 -16.67 -2.46 10.74
N LEU A 24 -16.38 -2.82 9.48
CA LEU A 24 -15.08 -3.42 9.14
C LEU A 24 -13.94 -2.43 9.39
N LEU A 25 -14.10 -1.17 8.96
CA LEU A 25 -13.07 -0.14 9.20
C LEU A 25 -12.81 0.06 10.68
N ASP A 26 -13.86 0.16 11.50
CA ASP A 26 -13.77 0.28 12.95
C ASP A 26 -13.02 -0.91 13.58
N THR A 27 -13.39 -2.13 13.21
CA THR A 27 -12.75 -3.35 13.71
C THR A 27 -11.26 -3.37 13.42
N VAL A 28 -10.88 -3.02 12.19
CA VAL A 28 -9.47 -3.00 11.79
C VAL A 28 -8.73 -1.84 12.46
N ALA A 29 -9.30 -0.63 12.47
CA ALA A 29 -8.66 0.54 13.06
C ALA A 29 -8.40 0.36 14.57
N GLN A 30 -9.38 -0.18 15.31
CA GLN A 30 -9.23 -0.50 16.72
C GLN A 30 -8.04 -1.45 16.95
N LYS A 31 -7.94 -2.52 16.16
CA LYS A 31 -6.82 -3.46 16.28
C LYS A 31 -5.48 -2.82 15.97
N LEU A 32 -5.41 -1.92 14.98
CA LEU A 32 -4.17 -1.20 14.67
C LEU A 32 -3.75 -0.27 15.82
N VAL A 33 -4.68 0.39 16.48
CA VAL A 33 -4.41 1.23 17.68
C VAL A 33 -3.89 0.37 18.84
N GLU A 34 -4.47 -0.82 19.07
CA GLU A 34 -3.97 -1.76 20.08
C GLU A 34 -2.52 -2.17 19.79
N ILE A 35 -2.21 -2.53 18.54
CA ILE A 35 -0.86 -2.88 18.11
C ILE A 35 0.10 -1.70 18.28
N ASN A 36 -0.32 -0.49 17.87
CA ASN A 36 0.48 0.73 18.03
C ASN A 36 0.85 0.99 19.49
N SER A 37 -0.11 0.87 20.39
CA SER A 37 0.11 1.06 21.82
C SER A 37 1.07 0.00 22.38
N LYS A 38 0.87 -1.26 22.03
CA LYS A 38 1.65 -2.39 22.55
C LYS A 38 3.09 -2.42 22.04
N LEU A 39 3.28 -2.13 20.76
CA LEU A 39 4.60 -2.22 20.09
C LEU A 39 5.28 -0.85 19.95
N ASN A 40 4.63 0.21 20.44
CA ASN A 40 5.09 1.59 20.27
C ASN A 40 5.40 1.90 18.79
N THR A 41 4.48 1.55 17.88
CA THR A 41 4.54 1.79 16.44
C THR A 41 3.57 2.90 16.04
N ASN A 42 3.60 3.30 14.77
CA ASN A 42 2.63 4.21 14.17
C ASN A 42 2.19 3.63 12.82
N ILE A 43 1.19 2.76 12.86
CA ILE A 43 0.67 2.13 11.64
C ILE A 43 -0.28 3.11 10.95
N ILE A 44 -0.02 3.39 9.70
CA ILE A 44 -0.86 4.21 8.81
C ILE A 44 -2.03 3.33 8.35
N PHE A 45 -3.25 3.80 8.58
CA PHE A 45 -4.44 3.10 8.15
C PHE A 45 -4.67 3.27 6.65
N LYS A 46 -4.87 2.16 5.94
CA LYS A 46 -5.14 2.17 4.49
C LYS A 46 -6.45 1.49 4.15
N ALA A 47 -7.29 2.13 3.36
CA ALA A 47 -8.38 1.47 2.64
C ALA A 47 -8.67 2.21 1.33
N SER A 48 -9.05 1.46 0.28
CA SER A 48 -9.41 2.06 -1.00
C SER A 48 -10.89 2.43 -1.03
N PHE A 49 -11.23 3.62 -1.48
CA PHE A 49 -12.61 4.04 -1.71
C PHE A 49 -13.18 3.49 -3.03
N ASP A 50 -12.31 3.13 -3.96
CA ASP A 50 -12.63 2.50 -5.24
C ASP A 50 -11.55 1.51 -5.66
N LYS A 51 -11.94 0.46 -6.36
CA LYS A 51 -11.07 -0.48 -7.06
C LYS A 51 -11.30 -0.32 -8.57
N ALA A 52 -10.62 0.68 -9.17
CA ALA A 52 -10.89 1.13 -10.53
C ALA A 52 -10.44 0.15 -11.64
N ASN A 53 -9.54 -0.79 -11.32
CA ASN A 53 -8.90 -1.68 -12.30
C ASN A 53 -9.30 -3.17 -12.18
N ARG A 54 -10.54 -3.43 -11.78
CA ARG A 54 -11.05 -4.81 -11.65
C ARG A 54 -11.11 -5.54 -12.99
N THR A 55 -10.84 -6.85 -12.97
CA THR A 55 -10.93 -7.71 -14.14
C THR A 55 -12.36 -7.84 -14.66
N SER A 56 -13.37 -7.88 -13.78
CA SER A 56 -14.77 -7.99 -14.15
C SER A 56 -15.53 -6.70 -13.86
N LEU A 57 -16.39 -6.29 -14.78
CA LEU A 57 -17.27 -5.11 -14.63
C LEU A 57 -18.18 -5.23 -13.39
N ASN A 58 -18.60 -6.45 -13.05
CA ASN A 58 -19.51 -6.72 -11.92
C ASN A 58 -18.80 -6.90 -10.58
N SER A 59 -17.49 -6.70 -10.52
CA SER A 59 -16.74 -6.80 -9.25
C SER A 59 -17.11 -5.66 -8.31
N PHE A 60 -17.10 -5.94 -7.01
CA PHE A 60 -17.25 -4.90 -5.99
C PHE A 60 -16.14 -3.86 -6.11
N ARG A 61 -16.50 -2.60 -6.14
CA ARG A 61 -15.55 -1.49 -6.33
C ARG A 61 -15.32 -0.65 -5.08
N GLY A 62 -16.25 -0.63 -4.15
CA GLY A 62 -16.22 0.23 -2.97
C GLY A 62 -17.34 1.27 -2.97
N PRO A 63 -17.38 2.18 -1.97
CA PRO A 63 -18.44 3.16 -1.79
C PRO A 63 -18.34 4.38 -2.73
N GLY A 64 -17.25 4.53 -3.47
CA GLY A 64 -16.93 5.73 -4.25
C GLY A 64 -16.24 6.84 -3.45
N LEU A 65 -15.85 7.91 -4.18
CA LEU A 65 -14.99 8.95 -3.64
C LEU A 65 -15.59 9.66 -2.42
N GLU A 66 -16.75 10.28 -2.57
CA GLU A 66 -17.32 11.15 -1.53
C GLU A 66 -17.61 10.39 -0.23
N LYS A 67 -18.37 9.29 -0.35
CA LYS A 67 -18.72 8.45 0.81
C LYS A 67 -17.47 7.80 1.41
N GLY A 68 -16.54 7.34 0.58
CA GLY A 68 -15.30 6.73 1.04
C GLY A 68 -14.42 7.70 1.80
N LEU A 69 -14.29 8.95 1.35
CA LEU A 69 -13.53 9.98 2.05
C LEU A 69 -14.17 10.36 3.38
N GLN A 70 -15.51 10.45 3.45
CA GLN A 70 -16.19 10.69 4.72
C GLN A 70 -15.87 9.57 5.72
N MET A 71 -15.98 8.30 5.32
CA MET A 71 -15.67 7.16 6.18
C MET A 71 -14.22 7.15 6.64
N LEU A 72 -13.27 7.53 5.78
CA LEU A 72 -11.85 7.65 6.14
C LEU A 72 -11.60 8.81 7.11
N ALA A 73 -12.28 9.93 6.93
CA ALA A 73 -12.23 11.07 7.87
C ALA A 73 -12.76 10.70 9.26
N ASP A 74 -13.83 9.93 9.32
CA ASP A 74 -14.40 9.43 10.58
C ASP A 74 -13.41 8.51 11.31
N ILE A 75 -12.76 7.57 10.59
CA ILE A 75 -11.71 6.71 11.15
C ILE A 75 -10.52 7.54 11.65
N LYS A 76 -10.06 8.51 10.85
CA LYS A 76 -8.96 9.41 11.22
C LYS A 76 -9.25 10.13 12.54
N SER A 77 -10.42 10.75 12.63
CA SER A 77 -10.84 11.51 13.81
C SER A 77 -11.03 10.63 15.03
N LYS A 78 -11.71 9.49 14.88
CA LYS A 78 -12.05 8.58 15.98
C LYS A 78 -10.83 7.89 16.59
N TYR A 79 -9.87 7.48 15.77
CA TYR A 79 -8.73 6.66 16.18
C TYR A 79 -7.41 7.40 16.20
N ASN A 80 -7.38 8.66 15.79
CA ASN A 80 -6.14 9.46 15.65
C ASN A 80 -5.05 8.76 14.83
N LEU A 81 -5.45 8.13 13.73
CA LEU A 81 -4.55 7.43 12.81
C LEU A 81 -4.21 8.31 11.60
N GLN A 82 -2.99 8.21 11.09
CA GLN A 82 -2.68 8.68 9.76
C GLN A 82 -3.39 7.81 8.72
N ILE A 83 -3.86 8.44 7.63
CA ILE A 83 -4.68 7.76 6.61
C ILE A 83 -3.99 7.82 5.25
N THR A 84 -4.07 6.71 4.53
CA THR A 84 -3.72 6.65 3.11
C THR A 84 -4.82 5.96 2.30
N THR A 85 -5.01 6.42 1.08
CA THR A 85 -5.86 5.78 0.07
C THR A 85 -5.23 5.95 -1.32
N ASP A 86 -5.63 5.12 -2.27
CA ASP A 86 -5.20 5.23 -3.65
C ASP A 86 -6.09 6.19 -4.45
N ILE A 87 -5.49 6.94 -5.36
CA ILE A 87 -6.17 7.80 -6.35
C ILE A 87 -5.98 7.23 -7.74
N HIS A 88 -6.98 7.36 -8.60
CA HIS A 88 -6.97 6.78 -9.95
C HIS A 88 -7.06 7.84 -11.04
N GLU A 89 -7.63 9.00 -10.71
CA GLU A 89 -7.85 10.13 -11.61
C GLU A 89 -7.30 11.42 -10.98
N SER A 90 -6.78 12.31 -11.80
CA SER A 90 -6.14 13.55 -11.34
C SER A 90 -7.08 14.47 -10.54
N TYR A 91 -8.38 14.49 -10.88
CA TYR A 91 -9.37 15.31 -10.17
C TYR A 91 -9.62 14.85 -8.72
N GLN A 92 -9.32 13.59 -8.39
CA GLN A 92 -9.51 13.05 -7.04
C GLN A 92 -8.48 13.57 -6.04
N ALA A 93 -7.29 13.95 -6.52
CA ALA A 93 -6.14 14.26 -5.67
C ALA A 93 -6.44 15.36 -4.64
N LYS A 94 -7.13 16.43 -5.04
CA LYS A 94 -7.44 17.55 -4.15
C LYS A 94 -8.31 17.09 -2.98
N ALA A 95 -9.44 16.45 -3.25
CA ALA A 95 -10.37 15.99 -2.21
C ALA A 95 -9.72 14.94 -1.30
N VAL A 96 -8.94 14.00 -1.87
CA VAL A 96 -8.19 13.02 -1.08
C VAL A 96 -7.16 13.69 -0.19
N GLY A 97 -6.45 14.71 -0.67
CA GLY A 97 -5.45 15.45 0.09
C GLY A 97 -6.02 16.25 1.27
N GLU A 98 -7.31 16.58 1.28
CA GLU A 98 -7.99 17.21 2.41
C GLU A 98 -8.20 16.24 3.59
N VAL A 99 -8.32 14.94 3.32
CA VAL A 99 -8.58 13.89 4.32
C VAL A 99 -7.32 13.10 4.65
N CYS A 100 -6.60 12.63 3.63
CA CYS A 100 -5.50 11.70 3.77
C CYS A 100 -4.16 12.41 3.98
N ASP A 101 -3.26 11.74 4.69
CA ASP A 101 -1.90 12.22 4.95
C ASP A 101 -0.93 11.78 3.85
N ILE A 102 -1.25 10.66 3.20
CA ILE A 102 -0.50 10.07 2.10
C ILE A 102 -1.45 9.77 0.94
N LEU A 103 -1.08 10.16 -0.29
CA LEU A 103 -1.76 9.75 -1.50
C LEU A 103 -0.99 8.61 -2.15
N GLN A 104 -1.66 7.49 -2.39
CA GLN A 104 -1.04 6.35 -3.07
C GLN A 104 -1.36 6.36 -4.56
N ILE A 105 -0.32 6.20 -5.38
CA ILE A 105 -0.44 6.01 -6.83
C ILE A 105 -0.38 4.51 -7.13
N PRO A 106 -1.44 3.92 -7.71
CA PRO A 106 -1.45 2.51 -8.10
C PRO A 106 -0.34 2.17 -9.09
N ALA A 107 0.13 0.92 -9.05
CA ALA A 107 1.25 0.46 -9.86
C ALA A 107 1.03 0.67 -11.37
N PHE A 108 -0.14 0.36 -11.91
CA PHE A 108 -0.44 0.57 -13.34
C PHE A 108 -0.40 2.05 -13.76
N LEU A 109 -0.60 2.96 -12.82
CA LEU A 109 -0.71 4.40 -13.06
C LEU A 109 0.56 5.18 -12.69
N CYS A 110 1.62 4.50 -12.27
CA CYS A 110 2.83 5.16 -11.76
C CYS A 110 3.54 6.07 -12.78
N ARG A 111 3.25 5.96 -14.08
CA ARG A 111 3.79 6.79 -15.14
C ARG A 111 2.86 7.92 -15.59
N GLN A 112 1.61 7.97 -15.10
CA GLN A 112 0.61 8.96 -15.51
C GLN A 112 0.99 10.36 -14.99
N THR A 113 1.45 11.22 -15.90
CA THR A 113 2.01 12.53 -15.55
C THR A 113 0.99 13.39 -14.79
N ASP A 114 -0.22 13.54 -15.31
CA ASP A 114 -1.23 14.41 -14.69
C ASP A 114 -1.65 13.93 -13.30
N LEU A 115 -1.66 12.60 -13.08
CA LEU A 115 -1.97 12.02 -11.78
C LEU A 115 -0.86 12.33 -10.76
N LEU A 116 0.41 12.16 -11.15
CA LEU A 116 1.58 12.47 -10.31
C LEU A 116 1.63 13.96 -9.98
N VAL A 117 1.45 14.83 -10.98
CA VAL A 117 1.40 16.29 -10.80
C VAL A 117 0.29 16.71 -9.83
N SER A 118 -0.90 16.14 -10.01
CA SER A 118 -2.04 16.46 -9.14
C SER A 118 -1.82 16.00 -7.70
N ALA A 119 -1.26 14.79 -7.51
CA ALA A 119 -0.89 14.30 -6.18
C ALA A 119 0.17 15.18 -5.51
N ALA A 120 1.24 15.54 -6.23
CA ALA A 120 2.32 16.38 -5.74
C ALA A 120 1.82 17.76 -5.26
N LYS A 121 0.89 18.37 -6.01
CA LYS A 121 0.30 19.68 -5.69
C LYS A 121 -0.54 19.70 -4.42
N THR A 122 -0.90 18.55 -3.86
CA THR A 122 -1.62 18.49 -2.58
C THR A 122 -0.74 18.84 -1.38
N GLY A 123 0.59 18.83 -1.54
CA GLY A 123 1.56 19.01 -0.46
C GLY A 123 1.63 17.84 0.54
N LYS A 124 0.95 16.73 0.23
CA LYS A 124 0.99 15.49 1.02
C LYS A 124 2.12 14.57 0.55
N ILE A 125 2.39 13.53 1.32
CA ILE A 125 3.29 12.46 0.91
C ILE A 125 2.70 11.74 -0.30
N VAL A 126 3.52 11.45 -1.31
CA VAL A 126 3.11 10.70 -2.50
C VAL A 126 3.79 9.33 -2.46
N ASN A 127 3.02 8.28 -2.22
CA ASN A 127 3.52 6.90 -2.26
C ASN A 127 3.27 6.30 -3.65
N ILE A 128 4.32 6.03 -4.42
CA ILE A 128 4.23 5.53 -5.78
C ILE A 128 4.54 4.03 -5.79
N LYS A 129 3.54 3.20 -6.12
CA LYS A 129 3.77 1.76 -6.33
C LYS A 129 4.50 1.51 -7.64
N LYS A 130 5.60 0.77 -7.58
CA LYS A 130 6.35 0.36 -8.78
C LYS A 130 5.45 -0.50 -9.68
N ALA A 131 5.38 -0.15 -10.96
CA ALA A 131 4.66 -0.97 -11.92
C ALA A 131 5.32 -2.35 -12.09
N GLN A 132 4.49 -3.34 -12.43
CA GLN A 132 4.94 -4.71 -12.66
C GLN A 132 5.85 -4.87 -13.88
N PHE A 133 5.89 -3.85 -14.76
CA PHE A 133 6.69 -3.81 -15.98
C PHE A 133 7.94 -2.89 -15.88
N LEU A 134 8.19 -2.29 -14.69
CA LEU A 134 9.34 -1.41 -14.45
C LEU A 134 10.38 -2.07 -13.55
N SER A 135 11.65 -1.69 -13.77
CA SER A 135 12.75 -1.96 -12.84
C SER A 135 12.72 -0.98 -11.66
N GLY A 136 13.44 -1.31 -10.58
CA GLY A 136 13.64 -0.38 -9.44
C GLY A 136 14.29 0.92 -9.86
N VAL A 137 15.30 0.86 -10.73
CA VAL A 137 16.04 2.03 -11.24
C VAL A 137 15.15 2.99 -12.04
N ASP A 138 14.18 2.46 -12.81
CA ASP A 138 13.28 3.29 -13.62
C ASP A 138 12.28 4.10 -12.78
N MET A 139 12.15 3.78 -11.49
CA MET A 139 11.29 4.55 -10.59
C MET A 139 11.79 5.96 -10.33
N LYS A 140 13.02 6.31 -10.74
CA LYS A 140 13.53 7.68 -10.71
C LYS A 140 12.64 8.65 -11.52
N TYR A 141 12.12 8.21 -12.67
CA TYR A 141 11.34 9.09 -13.55
C TYR A 141 10.00 9.54 -12.95
N PRO A 142 9.16 8.65 -12.36
CA PRO A 142 7.97 9.13 -11.66
C PRO A 142 8.30 9.95 -10.41
N VAL A 143 9.42 9.68 -9.73
CA VAL A 143 9.87 10.47 -8.57
C VAL A 143 10.30 11.88 -9.03
N GLU A 144 11.08 12.02 -10.09
CA GLU A 144 11.46 13.31 -10.68
C GLU A 144 10.23 14.14 -11.03
N LYS A 145 9.24 13.55 -11.73
CA LYS A 145 7.97 14.23 -12.04
C LYS A 145 7.25 14.75 -10.79
N ALA A 146 7.21 13.94 -9.73
CA ALA A 146 6.56 14.36 -8.50
C ALA A 146 7.32 15.51 -7.81
N HIS A 147 8.65 15.44 -7.72
CA HIS A 147 9.47 16.50 -7.13
C HIS A 147 9.43 17.80 -7.94
N GLU A 148 9.57 17.73 -9.27
CA GLU A 148 9.45 18.90 -10.16
C GLU A 148 8.07 19.55 -10.08
N SER A 149 7.05 18.79 -9.68
CA SER A 149 5.68 19.27 -9.47
C SER A 149 5.41 19.76 -8.05
N GLY A 150 6.42 19.77 -7.17
CA GLY A 150 6.35 20.30 -5.82
C GLY A 150 6.08 19.31 -4.70
N ALA A 151 6.17 17.98 -4.95
CA ALA A 151 6.11 17.00 -3.88
C ALA A 151 7.29 17.19 -2.92
N LYS A 152 6.99 17.31 -1.62
CA LYS A 152 7.99 17.47 -0.57
C LYS A 152 8.59 16.13 -0.12
N ASP A 153 7.78 15.08 -0.16
CA ASP A 153 8.17 13.72 0.24
C ASP A 153 7.54 12.69 -0.71
N VAL A 154 8.35 11.79 -1.22
CA VAL A 154 7.95 10.72 -2.14
C VAL A 154 8.45 9.40 -1.60
N TRP A 155 7.54 8.44 -1.48
CA TRP A 155 7.84 7.07 -1.10
C TRP A 155 7.70 6.15 -2.31
N LEU A 156 8.46 5.08 -2.33
CA LEU A 156 8.35 4.04 -3.35
C LEU A 156 7.90 2.72 -2.73
N THR A 157 7.07 1.98 -3.45
CA THR A 157 6.58 0.67 -3.00
C THR A 157 6.87 -0.42 -4.03
N GLU A 158 7.69 -1.41 -3.65
CA GLU A 158 7.92 -2.65 -4.42
C GLU A 158 6.71 -3.58 -4.28
N ARG A 159 6.31 -4.23 -5.39
CA ARG A 159 5.17 -5.16 -5.41
C ARG A 159 5.32 -6.31 -6.43
N GLY A 160 6.51 -6.49 -6.97
CA GLY A 160 6.84 -7.53 -7.95
C GLY A 160 6.64 -7.13 -9.40
N ASN A 161 7.14 -7.99 -10.27
CA ASN A 161 7.08 -7.90 -11.72
C ASN A 161 6.22 -9.02 -12.30
N CYS A 162 5.57 -8.76 -13.44
CA CYS A 162 4.74 -9.70 -14.17
C CYS A 162 5.38 -10.00 -15.53
N PHE A 163 5.49 -11.28 -15.85
CA PHE A 163 6.04 -11.77 -17.11
C PHE A 163 4.99 -12.41 -18.03
N GLY A 164 3.69 -12.26 -17.70
CA GLY A 164 2.59 -12.72 -18.54
C GLY A 164 2.12 -14.17 -18.30
N TYR A 165 2.72 -14.91 -17.36
CA TYR A 165 2.34 -16.31 -17.06
C TYR A 165 1.57 -16.47 -15.74
N ASN A 166 0.73 -15.48 -15.41
CA ASN A 166 -0.16 -15.49 -14.25
C ASN A 166 0.54 -15.64 -12.90
N ASN A 167 1.74 -15.10 -12.78
CA ASN A 167 2.51 -15.07 -11.54
C ASN A 167 3.26 -13.74 -11.40
N LEU A 168 3.63 -13.40 -10.17
CA LEU A 168 4.50 -12.27 -9.89
C LEU A 168 5.83 -12.77 -9.31
N VAL A 169 6.91 -12.08 -9.67
CA VAL A 169 8.24 -12.35 -9.15
C VAL A 169 8.80 -11.07 -8.53
N VAL A 170 9.21 -11.14 -7.28
CA VAL A 170 9.89 -10.03 -6.62
C VAL A 170 11.39 -10.19 -6.77
N ASP A 171 12.00 -9.25 -7.46
CA ASP A 171 13.45 -9.07 -7.37
C ASP A 171 13.73 -8.09 -6.22
N PHE A 172 14.14 -8.62 -5.07
CA PHE A 172 14.39 -7.81 -3.89
C PHE A 172 15.53 -6.81 -4.06
N ARG A 173 16.40 -6.95 -5.08
CA ARG A 173 17.42 -5.96 -5.42
C ARG A 173 16.79 -4.61 -5.79
N ASN A 174 15.58 -4.60 -6.34
CA ASN A 174 14.83 -3.36 -6.58
C ASN A 174 14.67 -2.50 -5.33
N ILE A 175 14.64 -3.10 -4.14
CA ILE A 175 14.58 -2.33 -2.87
C ILE A 175 15.85 -1.50 -2.70
N ALA A 176 17.01 -2.10 -2.93
CA ALA A 176 18.28 -1.38 -2.87
C ALA A 176 18.36 -0.29 -3.95
N ASP A 177 17.99 -0.62 -5.20
CA ASP A 177 17.98 0.33 -6.31
C ASP A 177 17.07 1.54 -6.03
N MET A 178 15.86 1.30 -5.50
CA MET A 178 14.93 2.38 -5.16
C MET A 178 15.38 3.22 -3.95
N LYS A 179 16.18 2.65 -3.03
CA LYS A 179 16.75 3.40 -1.90
C LYS A 179 17.81 4.42 -2.33
N GLU A 180 18.43 4.24 -3.49
CA GLU A 180 19.30 5.27 -4.09
C GLU A 180 18.50 6.48 -4.63
N ILE A 181 17.17 6.31 -4.79
CA ILE A 181 16.29 7.36 -5.32
C ILE A 181 15.56 8.10 -4.20
N VAL A 182 15.00 7.36 -3.23
CA VAL A 182 14.24 7.90 -2.11
C VAL A 182 14.60 7.20 -0.80
N PRO A 183 14.52 7.88 0.36
CA PRO A 183 14.86 7.27 1.65
C PRO A 183 13.83 6.23 2.12
N THR A 184 12.57 6.34 1.68
CA THR A 184 11.48 5.46 2.12
C THR A 184 11.08 4.51 1.01
N VAL A 185 11.44 3.24 1.17
CA VAL A 185 11.08 2.15 0.26
C VAL A 185 10.29 1.10 1.01
N ILE A 186 9.05 0.88 0.58
CA ILE A 186 8.07 0.01 1.20
C ILE A 186 7.97 -1.30 0.39
N MET A 187 7.90 -2.42 1.08
CA MET A 187 7.52 -3.70 0.47
C MET A 187 6.02 -3.93 0.62
N ASP A 188 5.32 -4.06 -0.49
CA ASP A 188 3.93 -4.52 -0.52
C ASP A 188 3.91 -6.05 -0.43
N CYS A 189 3.71 -6.56 0.77
CA CYS A 189 3.73 -7.98 1.06
C CYS A 189 2.45 -8.70 0.62
N THR A 190 1.37 -7.95 0.39
CA THR A 190 0.07 -8.49 -0.03
C THR A 190 -0.02 -8.70 -1.52
N HIS A 191 0.27 -7.64 -2.30
CA HIS A 191 0.09 -7.72 -3.75
C HIS A 191 1.26 -8.44 -4.45
N SER A 192 2.39 -8.60 -3.78
CA SER A 192 3.53 -9.36 -4.32
C SER A 192 3.28 -10.87 -4.40
N VAL A 193 2.30 -11.38 -3.67
CA VAL A 193 1.92 -12.81 -3.68
C VAL A 193 0.67 -13.10 -4.52
N GLN A 194 0.19 -12.12 -5.28
CA GLN A 194 -0.92 -12.31 -6.21
C GLN A 194 -0.51 -13.23 -7.37
N ARG A 195 -1.51 -13.94 -7.89
CA ARG A 195 -1.46 -14.65 -9.17
C ARG A 195 -2.50 -14.03 -10.11
N PRO A 196 -2.12 -13.02 -10.89
CA PRO A 196 -3.05 -12.30 -11.75
C PRO A 196 -3.73 -13.21 -12.74
N SER A 197 -5.08 -13.14 -12.79
CA SER A 197 -5.93 -13.93 -13.71
C SER A 197 -5.81 -15.46 -13.64
N ALA A 198 -5.10 -16.02 -12.65
CA ALA A 198 -4.88 -17.48 -12.54
C ALA A 198 -6.13 -18.26 -12.08
N GLY A 199 -7.18 -17.59 -11.60
CA GLY A 199 -8.45 -18.19 -11.16
C GLY A 199 -9.58 -17.91 -12.15
N ASN A 200 -9.53 -18.45 -13.39
CA ASN A 200 -10.55 -18.25 -14.40
C ASN A 200 -10.91 -16.76 -14.61
N GLY A 201 -9.88 -15.93 -14.83
CA GLY A 201 -10.03 -14.48 -15.01
C GLY A 201 -10.13 -13.69 -13.69
N LYS A 202 -10.09 -14.34 -12.54
CA LYS A 202 -9.96 -13.68 -11.24
C LYS A 202 -8.52 -13.75 -10.74
N THR A 203 -8.07 -12.71 -10.09
CA THR A 203 -6.80 -12.72 -9.36
C THR A 203 -6.94 -13.60 -8.13
N ILE A 204 -6.07 -14.59 -8.00
CA ILE A 204 -5.88 -15.41 -6.79
C ILE A 204 -4.51 -15.11 -6.19
N GLY A 205 -4.12 -15.80 -5.14
CA GLY A 205 -2.80 -15.63 -4.53
C GLY A 205 -2.55 -16.52 -3.33
N ASP A 206 -1.37 -16.35 -2.77
CA ASP A 206 -0.81 -17.24 -1.77
C ASP A 206 -0.49 -16.47 -0.46
N ARG A 207 -1.51 -16.07 0.32
CA ARG A 207 -1.32 -15.32 1.60
C ARG A 207 -0.30 -15.96 2.55
N LYS A 208 -0.09 -17.27 2.46
CA LYS A 208 0.89 -17.99 3.28
C LYS A 208 2.33 -17.46 3.13
N PHE A 209 2.63 -16.82 2.00
CA PHE A 209 3.94 -16.25 1.74
C PHE A 209 4.10 -14.79 2.21
N VAL A 210 3.03 -14.12 2.63
CA VAL A 210 3.09 -12.73 3.12
C VAL A 210 4.19 -12.54 4.20
N PRO A 211 4.29 -13.39 5.24
CA PRO A 211 5.35 -13.24 6.24
C PRO A 211 6.75 -13.43 5.66
N SER A 212 6.94 -14.39 4.76
CA SER A 212 8.24 -14.64 4.13
C SER A 212 8.69 -13.49 3.24
N MET A 213 7.76 -12.87 2.49
CA MET A 213 8.03 -11.69 1.67
C MET A 213 8.47 -10.51 2.53
N ALA A 214 7.81 -10.28 3.67
CA ALA A 214 8.17 -9.23 4.60
C ALA A 214 9.58 -9.43 5.19
N LEU A 215 9.92 -10.65 5.61
CA LEU A 215 11.24 -10.97 6.16
C LEU A 215 12.35 -10.89 5.11
N ALA A 216 12.08 -11.35 3.88
CA ALA A 216 13.02 -11.19 2.78
C ALA A 216 13.28 -9.71 2.47
N ALA A 217 12.23 -8.89 2.41
CA ALA A 217 12.37 -7.46 2.20
C ALA A 217 13.16 -6.77 3.33
N LYS A 218 12.97 -7.20 4.60
CA LYS A 218 13.79 -6.74 5.74
C LYS A 218 15.27 -7.02 5.50
N ALA A 219 15.61 -8.22 5.04
CA ALA A 219 16.99 -8.61 4.75
C ALA A 219 17.62 -7.77 3.62
N PHE A 220 16.81 -7.29 2.66
CA PHE A 220 17.25 -6.37 1.59
C PHE A 220 17.14 -4.88 1.99
N GLY A 221 16.81 -4.60 3.25
CA GLY A 221 16.84 -3.24 3.80
C GLY A 221 15.62 -2.39 3.44
N ALA A 222 14.45 -2.98 3.22
CA ALA A 222 13.20 -2.22 3.12
C ALA A 222 13.01 -1.36 4.37
N THR A 223 12.55 -0.13 4.17
CA THR A 223 12.32 0.84 5.26
C THR A 223 10.85 0.90 5.66
N GLY A 224 9.99 0.13 5.01
CA GLY A 224 8.58 0.03 5.35
C GLY A 224 7.92 -1.22 4.78
N TYR A 225 6.69 -1.47 5.26
CA TYR A 225 5.91 -2.64 4.88
C TYR A 225 4.44 -2.27 4.73
N PHE A 226 3.82 -2.85 3.71
CA PHE A 226 2.40 -2.69 3.41
C PHE A 226 1.69 -4.03 3.53
N PHE A 227 0.58 -4.04 4.27
CA PHE A 227 -0.25 -5.23 4.50
C PHE A 227 -1.73 -4.91 4.30
N GLU A 228 -2.40 -5.64 3.44
CA GLU A 228 -3.86 -5.70 3.50
C GLU A 228 -4.27 -6.77 4.50
N VAL A 229 -5.18 -6.42 5.40
CA VAL A 229 -5.62 -7.26 6.51
C VAL A 229 -7.14 -7.32 6.59
N HIS A 230 -7.66 -8.42 7.07
CA HIS A 230 -9.10 -8.59 7.28
C HIS A 230 -9.34 -9.54 8.46
N PRO A 231 -10.37 -9.33 9.30
CA PRO A 231 -10.71 -10.27 10.39
C PRO A 231 -11.00 -11.69 9.88
N THR A 232 -11.63 -11.80 8.72
CA THR A 232 -11.94 -13.07 8.05
C THR A 232 -11.66 -12.92 6.56
N PRO A 233 -10.39 -13.05 6.09
CA PRO A 233 -9.99 -12.73 4.71
C PRO A 233 -10.83 -13.39 3.63
N ASP A 234 -11.29 -14.61 3.84
CA ASP A 234 -12.08 -15.36 2.85
C ASP A 234 -13.48 -14.76 2.61
N LYS A 235 -13.94 -13.84 3.48
CA LYS A 235 -15.18 -13.09 3.32
C LYS A 235 -14.96 -11.72 2.66
N GLY A 236 -13.71 -11.32 2.44
CA GLY A 236 -13.37 -10.03 1.83
C GLY A 236 -13.91 -9.90 0.41
N LEU A 237 -14.42 -8.72 0.08
CA LEU A 237 -15.00 -8.41 -1.22
C LEU A 237 -13.94 -8.09 -2.30
N SER A 238 -12.68 -7.93 -1.88
CA SER A 238 -11.52 -7.69 -2.74
C SER A 238 -10.29 -8.39 -2.17
N ASP A 239 -9.43 -8.91 -3.05
CA ASP A 239 -8.13 -9.55 -2.76
C ASP A 239 -8.13 -10.58 -1.61
N ALA A 240 -9.28 -11.23 -1.41
CA ALA A 240 -9.51 -12.20 -0.33
C ALA A 240 -8.40 -13.25 -0.18
N ALA A 241 -7.85 -13.73 -1.30
CA ALA A 241 -6.79 -14.75 -1.29
C ALA A 241 -5.43 -14.26 -0.78
N ASN A 242 -5.21 -12.94 -0.74
CA ASN A 242 -3.91 -12.33 -0.44
C ASN A 242 -3.87 -11.63 0.92
N MET A 243 -5.03 -11.18 1.43
CA MET A 243 -5.08 -10.46 2.70
C MET A 243 -4.61 -11.34 3.86
N LEU A 244 -3.80 -10.77 4.74
CA LEU A 244 -3.38 -11.39 5.99
C LEU A 244 -4.55 -11.37 6.99
N GLU A 245 -4.68 -12.42 7.78
CA GLU A 245 -5.60 -12.43 8.92
C GLU A 245 -5.17 -11.35 9.94
N LEU A 246 -6.12 -10.51 10.35
CA LEU A 246 -5.86 -9.36 11.22
C LEU A 246 -5.13 -9.75 12.52
N ASP A 247 -5.49 -10.88 13.10
CA ASP A 247 -4.88 -11.38 14.35
C ASP A 247 -3.42 -11.82 14.19
N LYS A 248 -2.97 -12.07 12.95
CA LYS A 248 -1.57 -12.44 12.67
C LYS A 248 -0.65 -11.24 12.49
N LEU A 249 -1.21 -10.03 12.30
CA LEU A 249 -0.44 -8.82 11.98
C LEU A 249 0.55 -8.46 13.10
N GLU A 250 0.12 -8.48 14.36
CA GLU A 250 0.97 -8.12 15.51
C GLU A 250 2.24 -8.98 15.56
N ASN A 251 2.08 -10.30 15.46
CA ASN A 251 3.22 -11.23 15.48
C ASN A 251 4.17 -11.04 14.31
N LEU A 252 3.64 -10.60 13.15
CA LEU A 252 4.48 -10.30 12.00
C LEU A 252 5.26 -8.99 12.22
N ILE A 253 4.58 -7.93 12.69
CA ILE A 253 5.24 -6.64 12.98
C ILE A 253 6.37 -6.80 14.00
N MET A 254 6.18 -7.58 15.06
CA MET A 254 7.26 -7.85 16.05
C MET A 254 8.54 -8.41 15.42
N LYS A 255 8.46 -9.10 14.30
CA LYS A 255 9.64 -9.63 13.59
C LYS A 255 10.29 -8.59 12.67
N LEU A 256 9.60 -7.49 12.39
CA LEU A 256 10.03 -6.47 11.44
C LEU A 256 10.65 -5.24 12.11
N ILE A 257 10.25 -4.94 13.34
CA ILE A 257 10.78 -3.84 14.18
C ILE A 257 12.06 -4.23 14.90
#